data_bdbdea3a590e1c0e8a1706512ea41bf4
#
_entry.id   bdbdea3a590e1c0e8a1706512ea41bf4
#
_cell.length_a   1.000
_cell.length_b   1.000
_cell.length_c   1.000
_cell.angle_alpha   90.00
_cell.angle_beta   90.00
_cell.angle_gamma   90.00
#
_symmetry.space_group_name_H-M   'P 1'
#
loop_
_entity.id
_entity.type
_entity.pdbx_description
1 polymer ?
#
loop_
_entity_poly.entity_id
_entity_poly.type
_entity_poly.pdbx_seq_one_letter_code
_entity_poly.pdbx_strand_id
1 'polypeptide(L)'
;LEEANAKYPPAIDTLEMQRAERMQTVETKRDERLAELESRRASRWQEMVERWKRARESAAETVRQAADYDAAAFADWERLATDDAAFPSEAPVGLRFGQLGVTLEKIKGGISPHEELNAYGPTAWEQPSMTPFPNAASLLIKMAASQTDTASEMMQAMMLRIATGIPAGQTRFTIIDPVGLGKHFAGFMHLADYDELLVTNRIWTEPTQIEQRLADITEQ
;
A
#
# COMPACT_ATOMS: atom_id res chain seq x y z
N LEU A 1 -52.79 45.66 57.57
CA LEU A 1 -53.15 44.96 56.32
C LEU A 1 -53.05 45.90 55.10
N GLU A 2 -53.47 47.14 55.17
CA GLU A 2 -53.35 48.10 54.05
C GLU A 2 -51.93 48.48 53.71
N GLU A 3 -51.04 48.67 54.68
CA GLU A 3 -49.62 48.92 54.44
C GLU A 3 -48.84 47.69 53.79
N ALA A 4 -49.27 46.49 54.18
CA ALA A 4 -48.71 45.28 53.58
C ALA A 4 -49.16 45.14 52.11
N ASN A 5 -50.43 45.39 51.79
CA ASN A 5 -50.94 45.32 50.42
C ASN A 5 -50.37 46.41 49.48
N ALA A 6 -49.90 47.56 50.03
CA ALA A 6 -49.27 48.60 49.22
C ALA A 6 -47.75 48.34 48.94
N LYS A 7 -47.06 47.60 49.80
CA LYS A 7 -45.65 47.41 49.79
C LYS A 7 -45.17 46.13 49.01
N TYR A 8 -45.99 45.07 49.09
CA TYR A 8 -45.63 43.79 48.51
C TYR A 8 -45.76 43.70 46.97
N PRO A 9 -46.80 44.20 46.29
CA PRO A 9 -46.93 44.15 44.85
C PRO A 9 -45.74 44.76 44.10
N PRO A 10 -45.30 46.00 44.40
CA PRO A 10 -44.17 46.61 43.68
C PRO A 10 -42.84 45.87 43.90
N ALA A 11 -42.68 45.19 45.04
CA ALA A 11 -41.49 44.35 45.27
C ALA A 11 -41.54 43.07 44.45
N ILE A 12 -42.71 42.47 44.26
CA ILE A 12 -42.90 41.30 43.41
C ILE A 12 -42.64 41.64 41.92
N ASP A 13 -43.25 42.75 41.47
CA ASP A 13 -43.02 43.23 40.08
C ASP A 13 -41.54 43.49 39.80
N THR A 14 -40.80 44.04 40.76
CA THR A 14 -39.37 44.29 40.64
C THR A 14 -38.59 42.98 40.55
N LEU A 15 -38.95 41.97 41.35
CA LEU A 15 -38.32 40.64 41.32
C LEU A 15 -38.60 39.87 40.01
N GLU A 16 -39.81 39.99 39.50
CA GLU A 16 -40.22 39.40 38.24
C GLU A 16 -39.47 40.04 37.07
N MET A 17 -39.31 41.36 37.05
CA MET A 17 -38.49 42.08 36.06
C MET A 17 -37.04 41.65 36.12
N GLN A 18 -36.42 41.61 37.31
CA GLN A 18 -35.07 41.14 37.50
C GLN A 18 -34.89 39.68 37.06
N ARG A 19 -35.86 38.81 37.30
CA ARG A 19 -35.89 37.44 36.85
C ARG A 19 -35.95 37.37 35.34
N ALA A 20 -36.81 38.13 34.69
CA ALA A 20 -36.95 38.20 33.25
C ALA A 20 -35.64 38.67 32.59
N GLU A 21 -35.00 39.73 33.09
CA GLU A 21 -33.69 40.22 32.61
C GLU A 21 -32.58 39.15 32.74
N ARG A 22 -32.53 38.47 33.90
CA ARG A 22 -31.57 37.38 34.12
C ARG A 22 -31.82 36.23 33.18
N MET A 23 -33.08 35.82 33.00
CA MET A 23 -33.44 34.77 32.04
C MET A 23 -33.00 35.14 30.62
N GLN A 24 -33.34 36.34 30.17
CA GLN A 24 -32.92 36.83 28.84
C GLN A 24 -31.42 36.87 28.68
N THR A 25 -30.68 37.30 29.70
CA THR A 25 -29.22 37.33 29.69
C THR A 25 -28.63 35.89 29.57
N VAL A 26 -29.20 34.92 30.27
CA VAL A 26 -28.78 33.53 30.22
C VAL A 26 -29.09 32.91 28.86
N GLU A 27 -30.26 33.19 28.31
CA GLU A 27 -30.68 32.72 26.99
C GLU A 27 -29.76 33.28 25.89
N THR A 28 -29.49 34.58 25.91
CA THR A 28 -28.56 35.22 24.95
C THR A 28 -27.18 34.60 25.04
N LYS A 29 -26.61 34.45 26.24
CA LYS A 29 -25.30 33.81 26.41
C LYS A 29 -25.27 32.35 25.97
N ARG A 30 -26.36 31.60 26.19
CA ARG A 30 -26.49 30.24 25.70
C ARG A 30 -26.46 30.21 24.17
N ASP A 31 -27.22 31.06 23.52
CA ASP A 31 -27.35 31.10 22.06
C ASP A 31 -26.05 31.55 21.41
N GLU A 32 -25.37 32.55 21.97
CA GLU A 32 -24.02 32.96 21.55
C GLU A 32 -23.02 31.79 21.65
N ARG A 33 -23.10 31.04 22.77
CA ARG A 33 -22.19 29.91 22.98
C ARG A 33 -22.47 28.75 22.06
N LEU A 34 -23.73 28.46 21.75
CA LEU A 34 -24.12 27.46 20.76
C LEU A 34 -23.62 27.83 19.37
N ALA A 35 -23.83 29.06 18.94
CA ALA A 35 -23.35 29.56 17.65
C ALA A 35 -21.83 29.47 17.54
N GLU A 36 -21.09 29.81 18.60
CA GLU A 36 -19.62 29.65 18.63
C GLU A 36 -19.22 28.19 18.49
N LEU A 37 -19.85 27.26 19.20
CA LEU A 37 -19.56 25.84 19.13
C LEU A 37 -19.89 25.25 17.77
N GLU A 38 -20.99 25.64 17.16
CA GLU A 38 -21.39 25.23 15.81
C GLU A 38 -20.36 25.73 14.75
N SER A 39 -19.97 26.99 14.86
CA SER A 39 -18.93 27.56 13.98
C SER A 39 -17.60 26.83 14.12
N ARG A 40 -17.15 26.58 15.34
CA ARG A 40 -15.93 25.80 15.60
C ARG A 40 -16.02 24.37 15.07
N ARG A 41 -17.18 23.74 15.24
CA ARG A 41 -17.42 22.39 14.71
C ARG A 41 -17.34 22.38 13.18
N ALA A 42 -18.00 23.33 12.52
CA ALA A 42 -18.00 23.45 11.08
C ALA A 42 -16.58 23.67 10.53
N SER A 43 -15.80 24.59 11.13
CA SER A 43 -14.42 24.84 10.74
C SER A 43 -13.53 23.60 10.88
N ARG A 44 -13.61 22.91 12.03
CA ARG A 44 -12.84 21.67 12.27
C ARG A 44 -13.24 20.55 11.31
N TRP A 45 -14.52 20.46 10.97
CA TRP A 45 -14.99 19.50 9.99
C TRP A 45 -14.40 19.78 8.62
N GLN A 46 -14.44 21.01 8.14
CA GLN A 46 -13.85 21.41 6.88
C GLN A 46 -12.34 21.14 6.83
N GLU A 47 -11.60 21.51 7.87
CA GLU A 47 -10.16 21.21 7.97
C GLU A 47 -9.89 19.70 7.90
N MET A 48 -10.71 18.88 8.54
CA MET A 48 -10.59 17.43 8.52
C MET A 48 -10.90 16.87 7.12
N VAL A 49 -11.96 17.35 6.46
CA VAL A 49 -12.32 16.97 5.08
C VAL A 49 -11.18 17.28 4.12
N GLU A 50 -10.62 18.49 4.17
CA GLU A 50 -9.52 18.89 3.31
C GLU A 50 -8.23 18.08 3.56
N ARG A 51 -7.95 17.74 4.81
CA ARG A 51 -6.83 16.87 5.14
C ARG A 51 -7.05 15.44 4.63
N TRP A 52 -8.26 14.91 4.78
CA TRP A 52 -8.65 13.61 4.28
C TRP A 52 -8.52 13.53 2.76
N LYS A 53 -9.08 14.50 2.06
CA LYS A 53 -9.00 14.62 0.60
C LYS A 53 -7.55 14.58 0.11
N ARG A 54 -6.70 15.44 0.67
CA ARG A 54 -5.26 15.49 0.32
C ARG A 54 -4.55 14.15 0.59
N ALA A 55 -4.86 13.50 1.69
CA ALA A 55 -4.26 12.20 2.01
C ALA A 55 -4.70 11.11 1.00
N ARG A 56 -5.97 11.11 0.60
CA ARG A 56 -6.51 10.18 -0.40
C ARG A 56 -5.93 10.43 -1.79
N GLU A 57 -5.82 11.68 -2.21
CA GLU A 57 -5.20 12.08 -3.47
C GLU A 57 -3.71 11.72 -3.51
N SER A 58 -2.99 11.97 -2.43
CA SER A 58 -1.57 11.59 -2.31
C SER A 58 -1.36 10.07 -2.36
N ALA A 59 -2.22 9.30 -1.71
CA ALA A 59 -2.15 7.83 -1.77
C ALA A 59 -2.44 7.31 -3.19
N ALA A 60 -3.46 7.86 -3.86
CA ALA A 60 -3.77 7.49 -5.24
C ALA A 60 -2.63 7.82 -6.21
N GLU A 61 -1.98 8.97 -6.02
CA GLU A 61 -0.80 9.37 -6.79
C GLU A 61 0.37 8.41 -6.57
N THR A 62 0.64 8.00 -5.33
CA THR A 62 1.71 7.02 -5.02
C THR A 62 1.45 5.68 -5.71
N VAL A 63 0.20 5.21 -5.70
CA VAL A 63 -0.19 3.98 -6.39
C VAL A 63 0.02 4.10 -7.91
N ARG A 64 -0.37 5.24 -8.49
CA ARG A 64 -0.16 5.49 -9.92
C ARG A 64 1.33 5.50 -10.28
N GLN A 65 2.16 6.21 -9.50
CA GLN A 65 3.61 6.25 -9.73
C GLN A 65 4.24 4.85 -9.65
N ALA A 66 3.78 4.00 -8.72
CA ALA A 66 4.27 2.62 -8.65
C ALA A 66 3.86 1.80 -9.88
N ALA A 67 2.65 1.99 -10.40
CA ALA A 67 2.18 1.34 -11.62
C ALA A 67 2.93 1.83 -12.87
N ASP A 68 3.16 3.14 -12.98
CA ASP A 68 3.91 3.76 -14.08
C ASP A 68 5.37 3.27 -14.07
N TYR A 69 5.99 3.19 -12.90
CA TYR A 69 7.33 2.62 -12.74
C TYR A 69 7.37 1.14 -13.17
N ASP A 70 6.40 0.32 -12.73
CA ASP A 70 6.34 -1.09 -13.12
C ASP A 70 6.21 -1.25 -14.64
N ALA A 71 5.35 -0.48 -15.27
CA ALA A 71 5.15 -0.51 -16.71
C ALA A 71 6.40 -0.06 -17.50
N ALA A 72 7.18 0.87 -16.95
CA ALA A 72 8.43 1.33 -17.56
C ALA A 72 9.59 0.36 -17.34
N ALA A 73 9.69 -0.25 -16.14
CA ALA A 73 10.79 -1.13 -15.77
C ALA A 73 10.63 -2.56 -16.30
N PHE A 74 9.38 -3.02 -16.48
CA PHE A 74 9.10 -4.40 -16.88
C PHE A 74 8.14 -4.43 -18.05
N ALA A 75 8.64 -4.80 -19.22
CA ALA A 75 7.82 -5.00 -20.41
C ALA A 75 6.77 -6.11 -20.17
N ASP A 76 5.64 -6.00 -20.86
CA ASP A 76 4.64 -7.07 -20.89
C ASP A 76 5.21 -8.33 -21.54
N TRP A 77 4.74 -9.50 -21.12
CA TRP A 77 5.20 -10.78 -21.61
C TRP A 77 5.06 -10.92 -23.12
N GLU A 78 4.00 -10.35 -23.71
CA GLU A 78 3.77 -10.33 -25.16
C GLU A 78 4.87 -9.57 -25.88
N ARG A 79 5.32 -8.43 -25.34
CA ARG A 79 6.42 -7.63 -25.90
C ARG A 79 7.76 -8.36 -25.78
N LEU A 80 7.99 -9.06 -24.67
CA LEU A 80 9.22 -9.84 -24.49
C LEU A 80 9.33 -11.03 -25.43
N ALA A 81 8.20 -11.54 -25.95
CA ALA A 81 8.15 -12.61 -26.95
C ALA A 81 8.44 -12.11 -28.36
N THR A 82 8.60 -10.80 -28.60
CA THR A 82 8.91 -10.21 -29.89
C THR A 82 10.38 -9.78 -29.96
N ASP A 83 10.98 -9.82 -31.13
CA ASP A 83 12.40 -9.42 -31.36
C ASP A 83 12.65 -7.91 -31.14
N ASP A 84 11.59 -7.10 -30.97
CA ASP A 84 11.66 -5.65 -30.75
C ASP A 84 11.82 -5.24 -29.29
N ALA A 85 11.97 -6.19 -28.36
CA ALA A 85 12.14 -5.88 -26.94
C ALA A 85 13.53 -5.25 -26.69
N ALA A 86 13.55 -3.97 -26.35
CA ALA A 86 14.77 -3.30 -25.93
C ALA A 86 15.17 -3.76 -24.52
N PHE A 87 16.42 -4.22 -24.37
CA PHE A 87 16.96 -4.53 -23.05
C PHE A 87 17.24 -3.24 -22.25
N PRO A 88 17.02 -3.23 -20.93
CA PRO A 88 17.29 -2.08 -20.11
C PRO A 88 18.77 -1.75 -20.05
N SER A 89 19.10 -0.46 -19.95
CA SER A 89 20.47 0.01 -19.75
C SER A 89 20.88 0.07 -18.27
N GLU A 90 19.91 0.08 -17.36
CA GLU A 90 20.11 0.17 -15.92
C GLU A 90 19.28 -0.88 -15.19
N ALA A 91 19.77 -1.36 -14.05
CA ALA A 91 19.02 -2.28 -13.20
C ALA A 91 17.85 -1.56 -12.52
N PRO A 92 16.67 -2.23 -12.36
CA PRO A 92 15.54 -1.64 -11.70
C PRO A 92 15.81 -1.44 -10.20
N VAL A 93 15.17 -0.43 -9.59
CA VAL A 93 15.28 -0.18 -8.13
C VAL A 93 14.31 -1.04 -7.31
N GLY A 94 13.40 -1.74 -7.96
CA GLY A 94 12.44 -2.67 -7.35
C GLY A 94 12.13 -3.81 -8.29
N LEU A 95 11.92 -5.00 -7.73
CA LEU A 95 11.54 -6.20 -8.47
C LEU A 95 10.10 -6.57 -8.16
N ARG A 96 9.24 -6.62 -9.19
CA ARG A 96 7.86 -7.06 -9.05
C ARG A 96 7.78 -8.58 -8.87
N PHE A 97 7.15 -9.01 -7.77
CA PHE A 97 6.88 -10.42 -7.52
C PHE A 97 5.39 -10.79 -7.60
N GLY A 98 4.50 -9.82 -7.74
CA GLY A 98 3.07 -10.07 -7.87
C GLY A 98 2.25 -8.80 -8.04
N GLN A 99 0.93 -8.94 -7.90
CA GLN A 99 -0.02 -7.84 -7.82
C GLN A 99 -0.83 -7.96 -6.54
N LEU A 100 -1.11 -6.83 -5.91
CA LEU A 100 -1.90 -6.72 -4.70
C LEU A 100 -3.21 -6.00 -4.99
N GLY A 101 -4.31 -6.73 -4.89
CA GLY A 101 -5.65 -6.15 -4.88
C GLY A 101 -5.96 -5.56 -3.51
N VAL A 102 -6.14 -4.26 -3.44
CA VAL A 102 -6.51 -3.54 -2.22
C VAL A 102 -7.98 -3.17 -2.28
N THR A 103 -8.72 -3.48 -1.21
CA THR A 103 -10.12 -3.09 -1.04
C THR A 103 -10.25 -2.46 0.35
N LEU A 104 -10.60 -1.18 0.41
CA LEU A 104 -10.67 -0.43 1.67
C LEU A 104 -11.71 -0.97 2.64
N GLU A 105 -12.78 -1.57 2.15
CA GLU A 105 -13.79 -2.23 2.99
C GLU A 105 -13.22 -3.35 3.86
N LYS A 106 -12.15 -4.00 3.39
CA LYS A 106 -11.46 -5.07 4.13
C LYS A 106 -10.43 -4.54 5.15
N ILE A 107 -10.18 -3.24 5.13
CA ILE A 107 -9.22 -2.58 6.03
C ILE A 107 -9.98 -1.88 7.13
N LYS A 108 -9.63 -2.15 8.39
CA LYS A 108 -10.27 -1.48 9.53
C LYS A 108 -10.11 0.04 9.44
N GLY A 109 -11.23 0.75 9.32
CA GLY A 109 -11.25 2.21 9.17
C GLY A 109 -10.93 2.70 7.74
N GLY A 110 -10.85 1.82 6.75
CA GLY A 110 -10.61 2.19 5.36
C GLY A 110 -11.78 2.90 4.68
N ILE A 111 -13.01 2.60 5.13
CA ILE A 111 -14.23 3.29 4.70
C ILE A 111 -14.76 4.15 5.85
N SER A 112 -15.10 5.40 5.54
CA SER A 112 -15.68 6.33 6.50
C SER A 112 -17.18 6.05 6.67
N PRO A 113 -17.76 6.23 7.88
CA PRO A 113 -19.20 6.25 8.06
C PRO A 113 -19.86 7.50 7.42
N HIS A 114 -19.09 8.52 7.07
CA HIS A 114 -19.54 9.70 6.34
C HIS A 114 -19.34 9.49 4.83
N GLU A 115 -20.42 9.37 4.10
CA GLU A 115 -20.45 9.05 2.68
C GLU A 115 -19.65 10.03 1.82
N GLU A 116 -19.75 11.33 2.18
CA GLU A 116 -18.99 12.41 1.51
C GLU A 116 -17.47 12.21 1.52
N LEU A 117 -16.92 11.56 2.55
CA LEU A 117 -15.48 11.28 2.65
C LEU A 117 -15.05 10.11 1.75
N ASN A 118 -15.96 9.23 1.36
CA ASN A 118 -15.67 8.08 0.50
C ASN A 118 -15.63 8.47 -0.99
N ALA A 119 -16.15 9.65 -1.34
CA ALA A 119 -16.10 10.18 -2.69
C ALA A 119 -14.68 10.58 -3.16
N TYR A 120 -13.73 10.74 -2.23
CA TYR A 120 -12.36 11.14 -2.54
C TYR A 120 -11.46 9.92 -2.82
N GLY A 121 -11.25 9.64 -4.08
CA GLY A 121 -10.37 8.59 -4.59
C GLY A 121 -11.00 7.19 -4.59
N PRO A 122 -10.30 6.20 -5.18
CA PRO A 122 -10.82 4.84 -5.35
C PRO A 122 -10.92 4.13 -3.98
N THR A 123 -11.94 3.28 -3.84
CA THR A 123 -12.10 2.39 -2.68
C THR A 123 -11.52 1.00 -2.90
N ALA A 124 -11.21 0.66 -4.16
CA ALA A 124 -10.51 -0.55 -4.55
C ALA A 124 -9.57 -0.26 -5.73
N TRP A 125 -8.39 -0.89 -5.73
CA TRP A 125 -7.41 -0.80 -6.81
C TRP A 125 -6.48 -2.01 -6.80
N GLU A 126 -5.76 -2.18 -7.90
CA GLU A 126 -4.64 -3.11 -7.99
C GLU A 126 -3.32 -2.33 -8.05
N GLN A 127 -2.29 -2.84 -7.40
CA GLN A 127 -0.96 -2.26 -7.43
C GLN A 127 0.11 -3.35 -7.53
N PRO A 128 1.26 -3.07 -8.18
CA PRO A 128 2.36 -4.00 -8.19
C PRO A 128 2.92 -4.21 -6.77
N SER A 129 3.15 -5.49 -6.43
CA SER A 129 3.88 -5.86 -5.23
C SER A 129 5.36 -5.96 -5.57
N MET A 130 6.16 -5.07 -4.98
CA MET A 130 7.58 -4.94 -5.27
C MET A 130 8.44 -5.15 -4.03
N THR A 131 9.62 -5.73 -4.22
CA THR A 131 10.70 -5.72 -3.23
C THR A 131 11.82 -4.79 -3.71
N PRO A 132 12.48 -4.02 -2.82
CA PRO A 132 13.64 -3.21 -3.20
C PRO A 132 14.74 -4.09 -3.81
N PHE A 133 15.36 -3.61 -4.89
CA PHE A 133 16.41 -4.34 -5.59
C PHE A 133 17.57 -3.39 -5.90
N PRO A 134 18.83 -3.85 -5.87
CA PRO A 134 19.32 -5.17 -5.48
C PRO A 134 19.51 -5.35 -3.96
N ASN A 135 19.51 -4.28 -3.18
CA ASN A 135 20.07 -4.26 -1.81
C ASN A 135 19.23 -4.96 -0.73
N ALA A 136 17.95 -5.27 -1.00
CA ALA A 136 17.05 -5.90 -0.01
C ALA A 136 16.07 -6.90 -0.66
N ALA A 137 16.50 -7.59 -1.70
CA ALA A 137 15.66 -8.47 -2.51
C ALA A 137 15.55 -9.89 -1.94
N SER A 138 15.18 -10.04 -0.67
CA SER A 138 14.90 -11.35 -0.09
C SER A 138 13.40 -11.61 -0.07
N LEU A 139 12.95 -12.73 -0.64
CA LEU A 139 11.56 -13.16 -0.66
C LEU A 139 11.43 -14.58 -0.11
N LEU A 140 10.58 -14.75 0.89
CA LEU A 140 10.19 -16.06 1.42
C LEU A 140 8.76 -16.38 1.03
N ILE A 141 8.56 -17.42 0.21
CA ILE A 141 7.24 -17.91 -0.18
C ILE A 141 6.85 -19.05 0.75
N LYS A 142 5.79 -18.85 1.54
CA LYS A 142 5.20 -19.90 2.38
C LYS A 142 3.93 -20.41 1.70
N MET A 143 3.86 -21.72 1.49
CA MET A 143 2.76 -22.36 0.76
C MET A 143 2.36 -23.68 1.39
N ALA A 144 1.15 -24.16 1.09
CA ALA A 144 0.75 -25.54 1.33
C ALA A 144 1.38 -26.46 0.26
N ALA A 145 1.58 -27.74 0.58
CA ALA A 145 2.17 -28.71 -0.36
C ALA A 145 1.40 -28.80 -1.70
N SER A 146 0.09 -28.57 -1.68
CA SER A 146 -0.74 -28.56 -2.90
C SER A 146 -0.52 -27.35 -3.82
N GLN A 147 0.27 -26.36 -3.39
CA GLN A 147 0.53 -25.11 -4.12
C GLN A 147 1.97 -25.02 -4.65
N THR A 148 2.69 -26.14 -4.66
CA THR A 148 4.09 -26.17 -5.10
C THR A 148 4.28 -25.70 -6.54
N ASP A 149 3.41 -26.11 -7.45
CA ASP A 149 3.48 -25.70 -8.85
C ASP A 149 3.28 -24.17 -9.00
N THR A 150 2.27 -23.62 -8.33
CA THR A 150 2.02 -22.15 -8.35
C THR A 150 3.19 -21.36 -7.79
N ALA A 151 3.83 -21.81 -6.72
CA ALA A 151 5.00 -21.14 -6.16
C ALA A 151 6.21 -21.26 -7.10
N SER A 152 6.38 -22.39 -7.76
CA SER A 152 7.42 -22.59 -8.76
C SER A 152 7.23 -21.67 -9.97
N GLU A 153 6.00 -21.55 -10.48
CA GLU A 153 5.64 -20.61 -11.55
C GLU A 153 5.91 -19.16 -11.15
N MET A 154 5.58 -18.78 -9.91
CA MET A 154 5.89 -17.45 -9.39
C MET A 154 7.39 -17.19 -9.37
N MET A 155 8.21 -18.14 -8.91
CA MET A 155 9.68 -18.03 -8.91
C MET A 155 10.23 -17.95 -10.33
N GLN A 156 9.73 -18.76 -11.26
CA GLN A 156 10.10 -18.71 -12.68
C GLN A 156 9.79 -17.35 -13.29
N ALA A 157 8.59 -16.81 -13.05
CA ALA A 157 8.22 -15.47 -13.51
C ALA A 157 9.15 -14.37 -12.96
N MET A 158 9.56 -14.49 -11.69
CA MET A 158 10.55 -13.58 -11.11
C MET A 158 11.93 -13.71 -11.77
N MET A 159 12.40 -14.93 -12.01
CA MET A 159 13.67 -15.17 -12.72
C MET A 159 13.64 -14.58 -14.12
N LEU A 160 12.54 -14.74 -14.85
CA LEU A 160 12.38 -14.13 -16.18
C LEU A 160 12.40 -12.60 -16.11
N ARG A 161 11.73 -11.99 -15.11
CA ARG A 161 11.79 -10.54 -14.90
C ARG A 161 13.19 -10.04 -14.57
N ILE A 162 13.96 -10.80 -13.80
CA ILE A 162 15.35 -10.48 -13.50
C ILE A 162 16.18 -10.58 -14.79
N ALA A 163 16.04 -11.66 -15.55
CA ALA A 163 16.80 -11.90 -16.77
C ALA A 163 16.53 -10.84 -17.86
N THR A 164 15.28 -10.33 -17.93
CA THR A 164 14.85 -9.36 -18.95
C THR A 164 14.86 -7.91 -18.45
N GLY A 165 14.83 -7.68 -17.14
CA GLY A 165 14.80 -6.34 -16.52
C GLY A 165 16.16 -5.84 -16.05
N ILE A 166 17.22 -6.62 -16.14
CA ILE A 166 18.58 -6.24 -15.78
C ILE A 166 19.46 -6.25 -17.03
N PRO A 167 20.42 -5.31 -17.17
CA PRO A 167 21.32 -5.30 -18.30
C PRO A 167 22.06 -6.63 -18.51
N ALA A 168 22.26 -7.02 -19.76
CA ALA A 168 22.91 -8.27 -20.12
C ALA A 168 24.28 -8.42 -19.45
N GLY A 169 24.60 -9.61 -18.97
CA GLY A 169 25.87 -9.93 -18.31
C GLY A 169 25.96 -9.51 -16.84
N GLN A 170 24.94 -8.84 -16.27
CA GLN A 170 24.91 -8.40 -14.86
C GLN A 170 24.14 -9.35 -13.94
N THR A 171 23.57 -10.42 -14.47
CA THR A 171 22.77 -11.39 -13.71
C THR A 171 23.40 -12.78 -13.78
N ARG A 172 23.39 -13.47 -12.64
CA ARG A 172 23.73 -14.88 -12.55
C ARG A 172 22.75 -15.60 -11.64
N PHE A 173 22.23 -16.74 -12.09
CA PHE A 173 21.34 -17.56 -11.30
C PHE A 173 22.06 -18.77 -10.72
N THR A 174 21.91 -18.98 -9.43
CA THR A 174 22.23 -20.25 -8.78
C THR A 174 20.92 -20.89 -8.35
N ILE A 175 20.57 -22.02 -8.96
CA ILE A 175 19.29 -22.71 -8.72
C ILE A 175 19.55 -23.91 -7.82
N ILE A 176 18.85 -23.94 -6.67
CA ILE A 176 18.91 -25.01 -5.68
C ILE A 176 17.50 -25.59 -5.54
N ASP A 177 17.31 -26.84 -5.94
CA ASP A 177 16.01 -27.53 -5.92
C ASP A 177 16.16 -28.98 -5.43
N PRO A 178 16.42 -29.20 -4.13
CA PRO A 178 16.59 -30.55 -3.59
C PRO A 178 15.29 -31.35 -3.53
N VAL A 179 14.14 -30.67 -3.47
CA VAL A 179 12.82 -31.33 -3.35
C VAL A 179 12.27 -31.72 -4.71
N GLY A 180 12.33 -30.82 -5.68
CA GLY A 180 11.86 -31.04 -7.05
C GLY A 180 12.88 -31.77 -7.94
N LEU A 181 14.09 -32.02 -7.42
CA LEU A 181 15.20 -32.61 -8.17
C LEU A 181 15.48 -31.87 -9.48
N GLY A 182 15.30 -30.55 -9.49
CA GLY A 182 15.50 -29.69 -10.64
C GLY A 182 14.34 -29.62 -11.64
N LYS A 183 13.29 -30.42 -11.44
CA LYS A 183 12.15 -30.50 -12.37
C LYS A 183 11.52 -29.13 -12.68
N HIS A 184 11.32 -28.33 -11.66
CA HIS A 184 10.61 -27.05 -11.79
C HIS A 184 11.40 -25.99 -12.55
N PHE A 185 12.73 -26.11 -12.61
CA PHE A 185 13.60 -25.11 -13.23
C PHE A 185 14.39 -25.65 -14.43
N ALA A 186 14.08 -26.84 -14.88
CA ALA A 186 14.80 -27.48 -16.01
C ALA A 186 14.80 -26.64 -17.29
N GLY A 187 13.69 -25.90 -17.55
CA GLY A 187 13.61 -25.00 -18.71
C GLY A 187 14.63 -23.86 -18.70
N PHE A 188 15.06 -23.42 -17.53
CA PHE A 188 16.08 -22.36 -17.43
C PHE A 188 17.49 -22.83 -17.80
N MET A 189 17.73 -24.13 -17.83
CA MET A 189 19.03 -24.68 -18.23
C MET A 189 19.37 -24.37 -19.68
N HIS A 190 18.36 -24.18 -20.54
CA HIS A 190 18.58 -23.79 -21.93
C HIS A 190 19.16 -22.38 -22.11
N LEU A 191 19.04 -21.53 -21.06
CA LEU A 191 19.67 -20.21 -21.08
C LEU A 191 21.21 -20.30 -21.12
N ALA A 192 21.78 -21.39 -20.62
CA ALA A 192 23.21 -21.63 -20.67
C ALA A 192 23.73 -21.86 -22.09
N ASP A 193 22.86 -22.26 -23.03
CA ASP A 193 23.22 -22.41 -24.45
C ASP A 193 23.55 -21.05 -25.10
N TYR A 194 23.03 -19.95 -24.52
CA TYR A 194 23.21 -18.58 -24.99
C TYR A 194 24.25 -17.81 -24.16
N ASP A 195 24.24 -18.00 -22.84
CA ASP A 195 25.20 -17.41 -21.90
C ASP A 195 25.48 -18.40 -20.76
N GLU A 196 26.63 -19.03 -20.77
CA GLU A 196 27.08 -20.00 -19.76
C GLU A 196 27.20 -19.38 -18.37
N LEU A 197 27.36 -18.05 -18.28
CA LEU A 197 27.46 -17.34 -17.00
C LEU A 197 26.11 -17.03 -16.40
N LEU A 198 25.03 -16.97 -17.18
CA LEU A 198 23.71 -16.63 -16.71
C LEU A 198 23.14 -17.73 -15.81
N VAL A 199 23.27 -18.98 -16.23
CA VAL A 199 22.87 -20.16 -15.45
C VAL A 199 24.02 -21.16 -15.51
N THR A 200 24.60 -21.48 -14.37
CA THR A 200 25.75 -22.42 -14.31
C THR A 200 25.34 -23.84 -14.68
N ASN A 201 25.01 -24.14 -15.90
CA ASN A 201 24.71 -25.47 -16.49
C ASN A 201 24.25 -26.57 -15.50
N ARG A 202 23.75 -26.19 -14.31
CA ARG A 202 23.45 -27.12 -13.25
C ARG A 202 22.41 -26.58 -12.27
N ILE A 203 21.46 -27.45 -11.95
CA ILE A 203 20.57 -27.27 -10.78
C ILE A 203 21.13 -28.13 -9.63
N TRP A 204 21.33 -27.52 -8.48
CA TRP A 204 21.91 -28.17 -7.32
C TRP A 204 20.81 -28.91 -6.54
N THR A 205 20.92 -30.24 -6.47
CA THR A 205 19.92 -31.12 -5.86
C THR A 205 20.48 -31.91 -4.68
N GLU A 206 21.78 -32.22 -4.69
CA GLU A 206 22.42 -33.03 -3.66
C GLU A 206 22.93 -32.21 -2.49
N PRO A 207 22.65 -32.56 -1.22
CA PRO A 207 23.00 -31.75 -0.03
C PRO A 207 24.47 -31.34 0.04
N THR A 208 25.40 -32.28 -0.16
CA THR A 208 26.83 -32.00 -0.05
C THR A 208 27.33 -31.02 -1.13
N GLN A 209 26.73 -31.05 -2.31
CA GLN A 209 27.04 -30.13 -3.38
C GLN A 209 26.42 -28.77 -3.16
N ILE A 210 25.25 -28.72 -2.54
CA ILE A 210 24.59 -27.47 -2.13
C ILE A 210 25.42 -26.75 -1.07
N GLU A 211 25.91 -27.47 -0.05
CA GLU A 211 26.78 -26.91 0.98
C GLU A 211 28.06 -26.30 0.36
N GLN A 212 28.73 -27.04 -0.53
CA GLN A 212 29.91 -26.53 -1.21
C GLN A 212 29.58 -25.28 -2.03
N ARG A 213 28.49 -25.29 -2.80
CA ARG A 213 28.08 -24.12 -3.61
C ARG A 213 27.78 -22.89 -2.79
N LEU A 214 27.10 -23.07 -1.65
CA LEU A 214 26.81 -21.97 -0.72
C LEU A 214 28.09 -21.37 -0.13
N ALA A 215 29.08 -22.22 0.22
CA ALA A 215 30.38 -21.75 0.65
C ALA A 215 31.07 -20.92 -0.44
N ASP A 216 31.12 -21.42 -1.68
CA ASP A 216 31.75 -20.73 -2.83
C ASP A 216 31.10 -19.34 -3.08
N ILE A 217 29.77 -19.21 -2.95
CA ILE A 217 29.06 -17.94 -3.12
C ILE A 217 29.37 -16.95 -1.98
N THR A 218 29.63 -17.47 -0.77
CA THR A 218 29.88 -16.62 0.40
C THR A 218 31.30 -16.06 0.42
N GLU A 219 32.25 -16.73 -0.29
CA GLU A 219 33.64 -16.32 -0.39
C GLU A 219 33.92 -15.32 -1.55
N GLN A 220 32.94 -15.09 -2.44
CA GLN A 220 33.00 -14.13 -3.57
C GLN A 220 32.57 -12.72 -3.13
#